data_4fcf7739c410ab1f5b0a6e15b34d0e63
#
_entry.id   4fcf7739c410ab1f5b0a6e15b34d0e63
#
_cell.length_a   1.000
_cell.length_b   1.000
_cell.length_c   1.000
_cell.angle_alpha   90.00
_cell.angle_beta   90.00
_cell.angle_gamma   90.00
#
_symmetry.space_group_name_H-M   'P 1'
#
loop_
_entity.id
_entity.type
_entity.pdbx_description
1 polymer ?
#
loop_
_entity_poly.entity_id
_entity_poly.type
_entity_poly.pdbx_seq_one_letter_code
_entity_poly.pdbx_strand_id
1 'polypeptide(L)'
;MAAHSFTLVPAAYVYLLRPAPGSPRDRDGAVSASTQVLLQLRRNTGYMDGHWACGASGHVEAAESVVETALRETREELGVSVSAAELSPLTAMHRTNDLGGAALEQRIDMFFTLRAWTGAPAVREPAKNAGLRWFSLVDLPAPVPPHA
;
A
#
# COMPACT_ATOMS: atom_id res chain seq x y z
N MET A 1 -24.88 17.66 26.87
CA MET A 1 -24.79 17.07 25.52
C MET A 1 -23.58 16.16 25.47
N ALA A 2 -23.79 14.88 25.16
CA ALA A 2 -22.67 13.99 24.92
C ALA A 2 -21.91 14.48 23.67
N ALA A 3 -20.59 14.63 23.78
CA ALA A 3 -19.77 14.92 22.61
C ALA A 3 -19.83 13.71 21.68
N HIS A 4 -20.26 13.93 20.45
CA HIS A 4 -20.15 12.89 19.43
C HIS A 4 -18.67 12.73 19.08
N SER A 5 -18.05 11.63 19.49
CA SER A 5 -16.69 11.33 19.03
C SER A 5 -16.76 10.82 17.61
N PHE A 6 -16.17 11.55 16.70
CA PHE A 6 -15.94 11.11 15.35
C PHE A 6 -14.62 10.33 15.31
N THR A 7 -14.67 9.11 14.82
CA THR A 7 -13.48 8.25 14.73
C THR A 7 -13.20 7.86 13.30
N LEU A 8 -11.93 7.81 12.95
CA LEU A 8 -11.44 7.32 11.67
C LEU A 8 -10.57 6.09 11.90
N VAL A 9 -10.67 5.12 11.00
CA VAL A 9 -9.78 3.96 10.98
C VAL A 9 -8.54 4.32 10.16
N PRO A 10 -7.36 4.45 10.77
CA PRO A 10 -6.13 4.74 10.05
C PRO A 10 -5.57 3.47 9.40
N ALA A 11 -5.04 3.62 8.19
CA ALA A 11 -4.38 2.55 7.47
C ALA A 11 -3.13 3.05 6.74
N ALA A 12 -2.15 2.18 6.58
CA ALA A 12 -0.94 2.43 5.81
C ALA A 12 -1.00 1.66 4.48
N TYR A 13 -0.52 2.30 3.42
CA TYR A 13 -0.37 1.73 2.08
C TYR A 13 1.06 1.98 1.62
N VAL A 14 1.74 0.94 1.15
CA VAL A 14 3.14 1.03 0.72
C VAL A 14 3.28 0.59 -0.73
N TYR A 15 3.76 1.51 -1.55
CA TYR A 15 4.11 1.24 -2.95
C TYR A 15 5.62 1.07 -3.08
N LEU A 16 6.07 -0.14 -3.41
CA LEU A 16 7.45 -0.40 -3.74
C LEU A 16 7.69 0.04 -5.18
N LEU A 17 8.69 0.89 -5.38
CA LEU A 17 9.07 1.41 -6.69
C LEU A 17 10.50 0.98 -7.03
N ARG A 18 10.73 0.69 -8.30
CA ARG A 18 12.06 0.40 -8.83
C ARG A 18 12.21 0.95 -10.24
N PRO A 19 13.43 1.20 -10.72
CA PRO A 19 13.65 1.37 -12.15
C PRO A 19 13.38 0.06 -12.88
N ALA A 20 12.87 0.11 -14.10
CA ALA A 20 12.79 -1.08 -14.95
C ALA A 20 14.18 -1.69 -15.14
N PRO A 21 14.32 -3.02 -15.27
CA PRO A 21 15.61 -3.66 -15.50
C PRO A 21 16.37 -3.01 -16.65
N GLY A 22 17.62 -2.64 -16.39
CA GLY A 22 18.48 -1.96 -17.37
C GLY A 22 18.28 -0.45 -17.49
N SER A 23 17.33 0.13 -16.76
CA SER A 23 17.09 1.57 -16.74
C SER A 23 17.84 2.25 -15.59
N PRO A 24 18.25 3.52 -15.74
CA PRO A 24 18.86 4.27 -14.64
C PRO A 24 17.85 4.55 -13.53
N ARG A 25 18.36 4.81 -12.32
CA ARG A 25 17.52 5.26 -11.20
C ARG A 25 16.93 6.64 -11.50
N ASP A 26 15.70 6.84 -11.08
CA ASP A 26 15.09 8.16 -11.08
C ASP A 26 15.85 9.10 -10.12
N ARG A 27 15.93 10.37 -10.49
CA ARG A 27 16.59 11.40 -9.65
C ARG A 27 15.63 11.90 -8.58
N ASP A 28 16.16 12.11 -7.37
CA ASP A 28 15.49 12.83 -6.28
C ASP A 28 14.05 12.39 -5.98
N GLY A 29 13.80 11.09 -6.02
CA GLY A 29 12.47 10.55 -5.74
C GLY A 29 11.43 10.76 -6.83
N ALA A 30 11.80 11.36 -7.96
CA ALA A 30 10.92 11.52 -9.10
C ALA A 30 10.54 10.16 -9.71
N VAL A 31 9.45 10.13 -10.45
CA VAL A 31 9.04 8.99 -11.26
C VAL A 31 9.23 9.32 -12.74
N SER A 32 9.47 8.28 -13.53
CA SER A 32 9.63 8.39 -14.98
C SER A 32 8.84 7.30 -15.69
N ALA A 33 8.86 7.30 -17.01
CA ALA A 33 8.24 6.24 -17.81
C ALA A 33 8.88 4.87 -17.57
N SER A 34 10.11 4.82 -17.03
CA SER A 34 10.82 3.59 -16.68
C SER A 34 10.62 3.15 -15.23
N THR A 35 9.89 3.89 -14.42
CA THR A 35 9.58 3.50 -13.04
C THR A 35 8.53 2.40 -13.04
N GLN A 36 8.78 1.36 -12.25
CA GLN A 36 7.83 0.27 -12.02
C GLN A 36 7.33 0.27 -10.59
N VAL A 37 6.09 -0.15 -10.42
CA VAL A 37 5.46 -0.35 -9.11
C VAL A 37 5.12 -1.83 -8.91
N LEU A 38 5.32 -2.33 -7.68
CA LEU A 38 4.92 -3.67 -7.30
C LEU A 38 3.46 -3.69 -6.87
N LEU A 39 2.64 -4.50 -7.52
CA LEU A 39 1.24 -4.68 -7.15
C LEU A 39 0.97 -6.15 -6.82
N GLN A 40 -0.01 -6.36 -5.95
CA GLN A 40 -0.53 -7.68 -5.59
C GLN A 40 -1.94 -7.87 -6.15
N LEU A 41 -2.24 -9.10 -6.58
CA LEU A 41 -3.58 -9.48 -7.01
C LEU A 41 -4.37 -9.98 -5.80
N ARG A 42 -5.38 -9.21 -5.39
CA ARG A 42 -6.19 -9.53 -4.21
C ARG A 42 -7.11 -10.73 -4.46
N ARG A 43 -7.22 -11.60 -3.45
CA ARG A 43 -8.21 -12.69 -3.44
C ARG A 43 -8.64 -13.03 -2.01
N ASN A 44 -9.85 -13.53 -1.87
CA ASN A 44 -10.42 -14.02 -0.60
C ASN A 44 -10.32 -13.02 0.56
N THR A 45 -10.33 -11.73 0.27
CA THR A 45 -10.29 -10.66 1.29
C THR A 45 -11.68 -10.13 1.61
N GLY A 46 -12.66 -10.40 0.73
CA GLY A 46 -14.00 -9.83 0.81
C GLY A 46 -14.10 -8.38 0.33
N TYR A 47 -12.99 -7.80 -0.12
CA TYR A 47 -12.93 -6.42 -0.60
C TYR A 47 -12.00 -6.29 -1.79
N MET A 48 -12.55 -5.81 -2.91
CA MET A 48 -11.78 -5.58 -4.15
C MET A 48 -10.97 -6.81 -4.61
N ASP A 49 -11.51 -8.00 -4.42
CA ASP A 49 -10.89 -9.23 -4.90
C ASP A 49 -10.83 -9.23 -6.44
N GLY A 50 -9.76 -9.76 -6.99
CA GLY A 50 -9.48 -9.69 -8.42
C GLY A 50 -8.87 -8.37 -8.90
N HIS A 51 -8.68 -7.40 -8.00
CA HIS A 51 -8.03 -6.13 -8.30
C HIS A 51 -6.54 -6.18 -7.95
N TRP A 52 -5.75 -5.48 -8.75
CA TRP A 52 -4.34 -5.23 -8.46
C TRP A 52 -4.24 -4.04 -7.51
N ALA A 53 -3.67 -4.25 -6.35
CA ALA A 53 -3.54 -3.26 -5.28
C ALA A 53 -2.08 -3.07 -4.89
N CYS A 54 -1.80 -2.09 -4.01
CA CYS A 54 -0.45 -1.83 -3.52
C CYS A 54 0.18 -3.09 -2.91
N GLY A 55 1.51 -3.15 -2.90
CA GLY A 55 2.26 -4.32 -2.45
C GLY A 55 2.00 -4.69 -1.00
N ALA A 56 1.84 -3.71 -0.12
CA ALA A 56 1.54 -3.93 1.28
C ALA A 56 0.59 -2.87 1.83
N SER A 57 -0.35 -3.28 2.66
CA SER A 57 -1.29 -2.38 3.34
C SER A 57 -1.90 -3.03 4.57
N GLY A 58 -2.30 -2.21 5.52
CA GLY A 58 -3.02 -2.68 6.70
C GLY A 58 -3.42 -1.57 7.64
N HIS A 59 -4.32 -1.91 8.55
CA HIS A 59 -4.81 -1.00 9.59
C HIS A 59 -3.73 -0.76 10.64
N VAL A 60 -3.66 0.48 11.12
CA VAL A 60 -2.84 0.83 12.27
C VAL A 60 -3.43 0.18 13.51
N GLU A 61 -2.61 -0.57 14.24
CA GLU A 61 -3.01 -1.22 15.48
C GLU A 61 -2.81 -0.28 16.68
N ALA A 62 -3.45 -0.62 17.82
CA ALA A 62 -3.31 0.15 19.04
C ALA A 62 -1.81 0.24 19.45
N ALA A 63 -1.38 1.41 19.89
CA ALA A 63 0.00 1.72 20.29
C ALA A 63 1.03 1.64 19.14
N GLU A 64 0.58 1.61 17.90
CA GLU A 64 1.42 1.59 16.71
C GLU A 64 1.30 2.92 15.97
N SER A 65 2.42 3.46 15.47
CA SER A 65 2.39 4.57 14.53
C SER A 65 2.09 4.08 13.12
N VAL A 66 1.67 4.97 12.24
CA VAL A 66 1.44 4.61 10.83
C VAL A 66 2.73 4.16 10.14
N VAL A 67 3.88 4.68 10.54
CA VAL A 67 5.19 4.24 10.02
C VAL A 67 5.48 2.80 10.49
N GLU A 68 5.25 2.50 11.76
CA GLU A 68 5.41 1.13 12.29
C GLU A 68 4.47 0.16 11.58
N THR A 69 3.24 0.56 11.29
CA THR A 69 2.30 -0.23 10.50
C THR A 69 2.85 -0.52 9.11
N ALA A 70 3.35 0.51 8.42
CA ALA A 70 3.93 0.36 7.08
C ALA A 70 5.09 -0.64 7.08
N LEU A 71 5.97 -0.57 8.07
CA LEU A 71 7.10 -1.50 8.21
C LEU A 71 6.63 -2.92 8.51
N ARG A 72 5.70 -3.08 9.43
CA ARG A 72 5.15 -4.38 9.83
C ARG A 72 4.44 -5.06 8.66
N GLU A 73 3.52 -4.36 8.01
CA GLU A 73 2.75 -4.92 6.89
C GLU A 73 3.64 -5.29 5.70
N THR A 74 4.65 -4.47 5.40
CA THR A 74 5.60 -4.79 4.33
C THR A 74 6.36 -6.08 4.63
N ARG A 75 6.78 -6.29 5.88
CA ARG A 75 7.44 -7.52 6.29
C ARG A 75 6.48 -8.72 6.26
N GLU A 76 5.27 -8.56 6.79
CA GLU A 76 4.29 -9.65 6.87
C GLU A 76 3.79 -10.08 5.50
N GLU A 77 3.48 -9.13 4.63
CA GLU A 77 2.88 -9.43 3.33
C GLU A 77 3.91 -9.76 2.24
N LEU A 78 5.10 -9.16 2.28
CA LEU A 78 6.11 -9.29 1.24
C LEU A 78 7.42 -9.96 1.70
N GLY A 79 7.64 -10.09 3.00
CA GLY A 79 8.84 -10.73 3.54
C GLY A 79 10.11 -9.90 3.43
N VAL A 80 10.01 -8.60 3.15
CA VAL A 80 11.17 -7.71 3.07
C VAL A 80 11.33 -6.88 4.34
N SER A 81 12.58 -6.53 4.66
CA SER A 81 12.94 -5.67 5.77
C SER A 81 13.23 -4.26 5.28
N VAL A 82 12.68 -3.28 5.98
CA VAL A 82 12.73 -1.87 5.60
C VAL A 82 13.12 -1.03 6.80
N SER A 83 14.00 -0.06 6.60
CA SER A 83 14.25 1.01 7.56
C SER A 83 13.20 2.11 7.42
N ALA A 84 12.77 2.69 8.54
CA ALA A 84 11.83 3.81 8.53
C ALA A 84 12.33 5.00 7.68
N ALA A 85 13.64 5.21 7.62
CA ALA A 85 14.25 6.26 6.82
C ALA A 85 14.04 6.10 5.30
N GLU A 86 13.73 4.89 4.84
CA GLU A 86 13.49 4.58 3.43
C GLU A 86 12.04 4.82 2.99
N LEU A 87 11.13 4.98 3.94
CA LEU A 87 9.73 5.30 3.65
C LEU A 87 9.60 6.79 3.35
N SER A 88 9.03 7.11 2.20
CA SER A 88 8.70 8.48 1.81
C SER A 88 7.20 8.69 1.83
N PRO A 89 6.68 9.66 2.58
CA PRO A 89 5.26 10.00 2.53
C PRO A 89 4.88 10.46 1.12
N LEU A 90 3.77 9.93 0.61
CA LEU A 90 3.25 10.30 -0.70
C LEU A 90 2.05 11.22 -0.57
N THR A 91 1.01 10.76 0.13
CA THR A 91 -0.23 11.50 0.34
C THR A 91 -1.07 10.84 1.43
N ALA A 92 -2.15 11.50 1.80
CA ALA A 92 -3.18 10.93 2.67
C ALA A 92 -4.54 11.16 2.03
N MET A 93 -5.47 10.24 2.27
CA MET A 93 -6.82 10.29 1.72
C MET A 93 -7.83 9.98 2.82
N HIS A 94 -8.74 10.92 3.06
CA HIS A 94 -9.92 10.64 3.88
C HIS A 94 -10.98 9.97 2.99
N ARG A 95 -11.43 8.81 3.40
CA ARG A 95 -12.48 8.07 2.71
C ARG A 95 -13.69 7.85 3.61
N THR A 96 -14.85 8.02 3.01
CA THR A 96 -16.13 7.63 3.61
C THR A 96 -16.79 6.60 2.68
N ASN A 97 -17.66 5.79 3.24
CA ASN A 97 -18.43 4.90 2.41
C ASN A 97 -19.79 5.54 2.10
N ASP A 98 -20.27 5.33 0.90
CA ASP A 98 -21.54 5.88 0.42
C ASP A 98 -22.76 5.08 0.87
N LEU A 99 -22.56 4.00 1.62
CA LEU A 99 -23.57 3.01 1.97
C LEU A 99 -24.01 3.06 3.43
N GLY A 100 -24.05 4.25 4.05
CA GLY A 100 -24.63 4.42 5.36
C GLY A 100 -23.66 4.45 6.53
N GLY A 101 -22.38 4.57 6.29
CA GLY A 101 -21.44 5.01 7.31
C GLY A 101 -21.11 4.01 8.42
N ALA A 102 -20.95 2.72 8.10
CA ALA A 102 -20.34 1.79 9.05
C ALA A 102 -19.01 2.37 9.55
N ALA A 103 -18.76 2.29 10.86
CA ALA A 103 -17.56 2.90 11.47
C ALA A 103 -16.27 2.42 10.80
N LEU A 104 -16.21 1.18 10.33
CA LEU A 104 -15.06 0.59 9.64
C LEU A 104 -14.78 1.24 8.28
N GLU A 105 -15.72 1.92 7.69
CA GLU A 105 -15.63 2.56 6.39
C GLU A 105 -15.23 4.04 6.48
N GLN A 106 -15.13 4.59 7.68
CA GLN A 106 -14.61 5.94 7.93
C GLN A 106 -13.11 5.82 8.10
N ARG A 107 -12.35 6.16 7.06
CA ARG A 107 -10.93 5.84 7.00
C ARG A 107 -10.07 7.06 6.69
N ILE A 108 -8.89 7.03 7.22
CA ILE A 108 -7.77 7.85 6.77
C ILE A 108 -6.67 6.91 6.27
N ASP A 109 -6.40 6.94 4.99
CA ASP A 109 -5.36 6.14 4.36
C ASP A 109 -4.12 6.99 4.16
N MET A 110 -2.97 6.50 4.62
CA MET A 110 -1.69 7.17 4.49
C MET A 110 -0.81 6.37 3.54
N PHE A 111 -0.39 7.00 2.45
CA PHE A 111 0.35 6.35 1.37
C PHE A 111 1.82 6.69 1.45
N PHE A 112 2.65 5.66 1.28
CA PHE A 112 4.10 5.76 1.27
C PHE A 112 4.66 5.15 -0.01
N THR A 113 5.79 5.67 -0.45
CA THR A 113 6.63 5.02 -1.45
C THR A 113 7.89 4.47 -0.80
N LEU A 114 8.43 3.41 -1.37
CA LEU A 114 9.58 2.69 -0.87
C LEU A 114 10.47 2.31 -2.05
N ARG A 115 11.75 2.70 -2.02
CA ARG A 115 12.70 2.46 -3.12
C ARG A 115 13.88 1.59 -2.73
N ALA A 116 14.06 1.31 -1.43
CA ALA A 116 15.14 0.47 -0.94
C ALA A 116 14.64 -0.44 0.18
N TRP A 117 15.03 -1.69 0.12
CA TRP A 117 14.67 -2.73 1.09
C TRP A 117 15.70 -3.84 1.05
N THR A 118 15.66 -4.72 2.06
CA THR A 118 16.47 -5.93 2.12
C THR A 118 15.60 -7.16 1.88
N GLY A 119 16.04 -8.04 1.02
CA GLY A 119 15.32 -9.25 0.63
C GLY A 119 14.61 -9.11 -0.71
N ALA A 120 14.00 -10.19 -1.16
CA ALA A 120 13.22 -10.21 -2.40
C ALA A 120 11.73 -10.26 -2.04
N PRO A 121 10.91 -9.31 -2.53
CA PRO A 121 9.47 -9.37 -2.32
C PRO A 121 8.88 -10.67 -2.84
N ALA A 122 8.09 -11.34 -2.02
CA ALA A 122 7.42 -12.58 -2.36
C ALA A 122 6.05 -12.63 -1.69
N VAL A 123 5.15 -13.43 -2.25
CA VAL A 123 3.84 -13.68 -1.64
C VAL A 123 4.04 -14.43 -0.33
N ARG A 124 3.65 -13.82 0.79
CA ARG A 124 3.73 -14.43 2.13
C ARG A 124 2.37 -14.88 2.65
N GLU A 125 1.30 -14.31 2.12
CA GLU A 125 -0.08 -14.66 2.47
C GLU A 125 -0.83 -15.15 1.22
N PRO A 126 -0.54 -16.38 0.73
CA PRO A 126 -1.11 -16.86 -0.54
C PRO A 126 -2.64 -17.02 -0.51
N ALA A 127 -3.25 -17.11 0.69
CA ALA A 127 -4.69 -17.15 0.81
C ALA A 127 -5.36 -15.83 0.38
N LYS A 128 -4.66 -14.70 0.51
CA LYS A 128 -5.17 -13.35 0.22
C LYS A 128 -4.51 -12.68 -0.98
N ASN A 129 -3.40 -13.21 -1.45
CA ASN A 129 -2.60 -12.66 -2.52
C ASN A 129 -2.36 -13.74 -3.58
N ALA A 130 -2.97 -13.57 -4.75
CA ALA A 130 -2.86 -14.52 -5.85
C ALA A 130 -1.59 -14.33 -6.68
N GLY A 131 -0.85 -13.25 -6.49
CA GLY A 131 0.39 -13.01 -7.21
C GLY A 131 0.93 -11.60 -7.01
N LEU A 132 2.22 -11.44 -7.26
CA LEU A 132 2.93 -10.17 -7.27
C LEU A 132 3.51 -9.93 -8.65
N ARG A 133 3.39 -8.70 -9.18
CA ARG A 133 4.01 -8.32 -10.44
C ARG A 133 4.46 -6.86 -10.40
N TRP A 134 5.53 -6.61 -11.12
CA TRP A 134 6.00 -5.26 -11.41
C TRP A 134 5.33 -4.72 -12.66
N PHE A 135 4.76 -3.53 -12.55
CA PHE A 135 4.08 -2.86 -13.66
C PHE A 135 4.72 -1.50 -13.90
N SER A 136 4.81 -1.11 -15.16
CA SER A 136 5.16 0.26 -15.51
C SER A 136 4.08 1.22 -15.01
N LEU A 137 4.49 2.37 -14.45
CA LEU A 137 3.53 3.41 -14.03
C LEU A 137 2.73 3.99 -15.20
N VAL A 138 3.21 3.86 -16.42
CA VAL A 138 2.51 4.31 -17.62
C VAL A 138 1.69 3.22 -18.30
N ASP A 139 1.70 2.01 -17.76
CA ASP A 139 0.95 0.86 -18.27
C ASP A 139 0.49 -0.02 -17.09
N LEU A 140 -0.41 0.53 -16.28
CA LEU A 140 -0.95 -0.17 -15.12
C LEU A 140 -1.98 -1.22 -15.54
N PRO A 141 -2.12 -2.30 -14.77
CA PRO A 141 -3.13 -3.31 -15.03
C PRO A 141 -4.53 -2.80 -14.73
N ALA A 142 -5.52 -3.54 -15.16
CA ALA A 142 -6.92 -3.34 -14.78
C ALA A 142 -7.50 -4.66 -14.26
N PRO A 143 -8.40 -4.65 -13.27
CA PRO A 143 -8.81 -3.46 -12.52
C PRO A 143 -7.87 -3.12 -11.36
N VAL A 144 -7.84 -1.86 -10.98
CA VAL A 144 -7.20 -1.39 -9.73
C VAL A 144 -8.27 -0.76 -8.83
N PRO A 145 -8.10 -0.77 -7.50
CA PRO A 145 -9.04 -0.09 -6.63
C PRO A 145 -9.05 1.41 -6.92
N PRO A 146 -10.21 2.09 -6.85
CA PRO A 146 -10.32 3.50 -7.22
C PRO A 146 -9.52 4.46 -6.32
N HIS A 147 -9.08 3.98 -5.16
CA HIS A 147 -8.28 4.75 -4.20
C HIS A 147 -6.81 4.33 -4.17
N ALA A 148 -6.39 3.43 -5.04
CA ALA A 148 -5.01 2.90 -5.08
C ALA A 148 -4.22 3.44 -6.27
#